data_e2f49e8c2ef6e633f9940938b74899ca
#
_entry.id   e2f49e8c2ef6e633f9940938b74899ca
#
_cell.length_a   1.000
_cell.length_b   1.000
_cell.length_c   1.000
_cell.angle_alpha   90.00
_cell.angle_beta   90.00
_cell.angle_gamma   90.00
#
_symmetry.space_group_name_H-M   'P 1'
#
loop_
_entity.id
_entity.type
_entity.pdbx_description
1 polymer ?
#
loop_
_entity_poly.entity_id
_entity_poly.type
_entity_poly.pdbx_seq_one_letter_code
_entity_poly.pdbx_strand_id
1 'polypeptide(L)'
;MDIQILNIAELLLFVFMICICIRIYRQKKQKGKISLKTLIMFLINLIFYAMVTGTNYHRTHLGESKFQAGITYNNVRIFIYSIVFCLGLAIMKKMKKLASKWIITWAILCTVFLIVMSFCEIENAYVSFSTADQAEKYYGIEKNKIDEIYGEDSIEVLYLEDRQMYSKIVYKGEKGWKCTTNSEIKYLYNRADFKKDNSIVVRECIVTGELYVSVVCEKNDNKDFQISDTQNTIFTKKEFVNKNGEQISYNGYLGKEKPKNYVIYLDGEEISIDWNESDIMIV
;
A
#
# COMPACT_ATOMS: atom_id res chain seq x y z
N MET A 1 15.77 8.53 -10.77
CA MET A 1 16.48 7.36 -11.34
C MET A 1 15.48 6.63 -12.21
N ASP A 2 15.80 6.29 -13.44
CA ASP A 2 14.88 5.67 -14.40
C ASP A 2 14.46 4.26 -13.94
N ILE A 3 13.20 3.89 -14.15
CA ILE A 3 12.65 2.56 -13.81
C ILE A 3 13.45 1.46 -14.53
N GLN A 4 13.89 1.71 -15.76
CA GLN A 4 14.71 0.77 -16.52
C GLN A 4 16.05 0.48 -15.83
N ILE A 5 16.68 1.51 -15.25
CA ILE A 5 17.94 1.36 -14.50
C ILE A 5 17.73 0.52 -13.26
N LEU A 6 16.59 0.71 -12.55
CA LEU A 6 16.24 -0.10 -11.37
C LEU A 6 16.03 -1.57 -11.72
N ASN A 7 15.32 -1.86 -12.83
CA ASN A 7 15.11 -3.22 -13.31
C ASN A 7 16.41 -3.92 -13.67
N ILE A 8 17.34 -3.20 -14.33
CA ILE A 8 18.66 -3.72 -14.67
C ILE A 8 19.48 -3.99 -13.41
N ALA A 9 19.47 -3.06 -12.45
CA ALA A 9 20.18 -3.22 -11.18
C ALA A 9 19.66 -4.40 -10.37
N GLU A 10 18.33 -4.60 -10.33
CA GLU A 10 17.69 -5.74 -9.67
C GLU A 10 18.14 -7.07 -10.29
N LEU A 11 18.11 -7.16 -11.63
CA LEU A 11 18.55 -8.34 -12.34
C LEU A 11 20.04 -8.64 -12.08
N LEU A 12 20.90 -7.64 -12.12
CA LEU A 12 22.34 -7.80 -11.87
C LEU A 12 22.61 -8.28 -10.45
N LEU A 13 21.93 -7.71 -9.44
CA LEU A 13 22.08 -8.12 -8.05
C LEU A 13 21.58 -9.55 -7.85
N PHE A 14 20.50 -9.97 -8.52
CA PHE A 14 20.01 -11.33 -8.49
C PHE A 14 20.99 -12.32 -9.08
N VAL A 15 21.54 -12.02 -10.27
CA VAL A 15 22.58 -12.85 -10.91
C VAL A 15 23.82 -12.94 -10.02
N PHE A 16 24.25 -11.83 -9.42
CA PHE A 16 25.39 -11.81 -8.51
C PHE A 16 25.15 -12.67 -7.26
N MET A 17 23.92 -12.67 -6.73
CA MET A 17 23.52 -13.53 -5.63
C MET A 17 23.62 -15.02 -5.98
N ILE A 18 23.19 -15.41 -7.18
CA ILE A 18 23.37 -16.78 -7.68
C ILE A 18 24.86 -17.14 -7.75
N CYS A 19 25.71 -16.24 -8.25
CA CYS A 19 27.16 -16.45 -8.30
C CYS A 19 27.77 -16.65 -6.92
N ILE A 20 27.34 -15.85 -5.92
CA ILE A 20 27.78 -16.02 -4.52
C ILE A 20 27.33 -17.38 -3.96
N CYS A 21 26.10 -17.78 -4.22
CA CYS A 21 25.59 -19.11 -3.79
C CYS A 21 26.41 -20.25 -4.38
N ILE A 22 26.75 -20.18 -5.68
CA ILE A 22 27.64 -21.16 -6.33
C ILE A 22 29.03 -21.17 -5.68
N ARG A 23 29.57 -19.98 -5.35
CA ARG A 23 30.84 -19.86 -4.65
C ARG A 23 30.80 -20.47 -3.24
N ILE A 24 29.75 -20.23 -2.49
CA ILE A 24 29.51 -20.83 -1.17
C ILE A 24 29.50 -22.36 -1.29
N TYR A 25 28.75 -22.89 -2.26
CA TYR A 25 28.68 -24.31 -2.53
C TYR A 25 30.06 -24.92 -2.82
N ARG A 26 30.83 -24.29 -3.75
CA ARG A 26 32.16 -24.76 -4.13
C ARG A 26 33.14 -24.71 -2.95
N GLN A 27 33.14 -23.62 -2.16
CA GLN A 27 34.02 -23.52 -0.97
C GLN A 27 33.68 -24.61 0.04
N LYS A 28 32.39 -24.90 0.28
CA LYS A 28 31.99 -25.93 1.21
C LYS A 28 32.38 -27.31 0.72
N LYS A 29 32.21 -27.59 -0.59
CA LYS A 29 32.59 -28.88 -1.20
C LYS A 29 34.10 -29.13 -1.16
N GLN A 30 34.91 -28.08 -1.42
CA GLN A 30 36.36 -28.23 -1.55
C GLN A 30 37.11 -28.12 -0.20
N LYS A 31 36.68 -27.20 0.68
CA LYS A 31 37.40 -26.83 1.89
C LYS A 31 36.70 -27.23 3.20
N GLY A 32 35.48 -27.80 3.09
CA GLY A 32 34.67 -28.12 4.27
C GLY A 32 34.15 -26.88 5.05
N LYS A 33 34.70 -25.70 4.75
CA LYS A 33 34.42 -24.43 5.43
C LYS A 33 34.04 -23.36 4.44
N ILE A 34 33.18 -22.43 4.85
CA ILE A 34 32.79 -21.24 4.11
C ILE A 34 33.54 -20.06 4.71
N SER A 35 34.16 -19.23 3.88
CA SER A 35 34.86 -18.05 4.39
C SER A 35 33.85 -16.99 4.89
N LEU A 36 34.16 -16.36 6.00
CA LEU A 36 33.36 -15.26 6.55
C LEU A 36 33.18 -14.15 5.53
N LYS A 37 34.23 -13.85 4.74
CA LYS A 37 34.16 -12.86 3.66
C LYS A 37 33.06 -13.18 2.64
N THR A 38 32.89 -14.46 2.25
CA THR A 38 31.86 -14.86 1.30
C THR A 38 30.46 -14.72 1.89
N LEU A 39 30.29 -15.02 3.21
CA LEU A 39 29.02 -14.81 3.91
C LEU A 39 28.66 -13.33 4.03
N ILE A 40 29.63 -12.49 4.34
CA ILE A 40 29.44 -11.03 4.39
C ILE A 40 29.04 -10.50 3.01
N MET A 41 29.72 -10.92 1.95
CA MET A 41 29.36 -10.52 0.57
C MET A 41 27.92 -10.95 0.22
N PHE A 42 27.51 -12.15 0.64
CA PHE A 42 26.14 -12.60 0.43
C PHE A 42 25.13 -11.71 1.16
N LEU A 43 25.38 -11.39 2.43
CA LEU A 43 24.51 -10.54 3.22
C LEU A 43 24.38 -9.12 2.64
N ILE A 44 25.52 -8.53 2.27
CA ILE A 44 25.54 -7.20 1.64
C ILE A 44 24.74 -7.21 0.34
N ASN A 45 24.96 -8.22 -0.51
CA ASN A 45 24.22 -8.32 -1.78
C ASN A 45 22.71 -8.51 -1.55
N LEU A 46 22.33 -9.29 -0.53
CA LEU A 46 20.92 -9.48 -0.18
C LEU A 46 20.27 -8.17 0.27
N ILE A 47 20.97 -7.36 1.06
CA ILE A 47 20.50 -6.05 1.50
C ILE A 47 20.30 -5.13 0.29
N PHE A 48 21.29 -5.02 -0.61
CA PHE A 48 21.18 -4.19 -1.80
C PHE A 48 20.06 -4.66 -2.72
N TYR A 49 19.91 -5.97 -2.90
CA TYR A 49 18.83 -6.54 -3.70
C TYR A 49 17.46 -6.14 -3.12
N ALA A 50 17.26 -6.30 -1.82
CA ALA A 50 16.02 -5.90 -1.16
C ALA A 50 15.74 -4.39 -1.29
N MET A 51 16.78 -3.54 -1.17
CA MET A 51 16.65 -2.09 -1.36
C MET A 51 16.18 -1.75 -2.77
N VAL A 52 16.80 -2.34 -3.79
CA VAL A 52 16.49 -2.06 -5.19
C VAL A 52 15.10 -2.58 -5.55
N THR A 53 14.78 -3.82 -5.16
CA THR A 53 13.44 -4.41 -5.39
C THR A 53 12.34 -3.59 -4.73
N GLY A 54 12.53 -3.20 -3.47
CA GLY A 54 11.57 -2.37 -2.77
C GLY A 54 11.42 -0.98 -3.40
N THR A 55 12.53 -0.34 -3.81
CA THR A 55 12.50 0.94 -4.51
C THR A 55 11.76 0.82 -5.84
N ASN A 56 12.04 -0.24 -6.60
CA ASN A 56 11.39 -0.49 -7.88
C ASN A 56 9.88 -0.71 -7.71
N TYR A 57 9.48 -1.52 -6.74
CA TYR A 57 8.08 -1.73 -6.39
C TYR A 57 7.36 -0.42 -6.06
N HIS A 58 7.94 0.40 -5.18
CA HIS A 58 7.33 1.68 -4.80
C HIS A 58 7.23 2.65 -5.98
N ARG A 59 8.21 2.70 -6.86
CA ARG A 59 8.13 3.57 -8.05
C ARG A 59 7.10 3.11 -9.06
N THR A 60 6.93 1.81 -9.23
CA THR A 60 5.98 1.25 -10.19
C THR A 60 4.53 1.30 -9.70
N HIS A 61 4.30 1.20 -8.38
CA HIS A 61 2.96 1.07 -7.82
C HIS A 61 2.48 2.30 -7.04
N LEU A 62 3.40 3.11 -6.51
CA LEU A 62 3.08 4.21 -5.60
C LEU A 62 3.49 5.61 -6.09
N GLY A 63 4.11 5.71 -7.27
CA GLY A 63 4.58 6.96 -7.85
C GLY A 63 5.83 7.57 -7.20
N GLU A 64 6.40 8.60 -7.83
CA GLU A 64 7.67 9.22 -7.40
C GLU A 64 7.57 9.98 -6.06
N SER A 65 6.40 10.55 -5.76
CA SER A 65 6.19 11.33 -4.54
C SER A 65 6.29 10.49 -3.25
N LYS A 66 6.10 9.20 -3.34
CA LYS A 66 6.17 8.24 -2.22
C LYS A 66 7.55 7.59 -2.04
N PHE A 67 8.51 7.98 -2.85
CA PHE A 67 9.87 7.42 -2.82
C PHE A 67 10.52 7.50 -1.43
N GLN A 68 10.37 8.62 -0.71
CA GLN A 68 10.96 8.79 0.62
C GLN A 68 10.28 7.88 1.67
N ALA A 69 8.96 7.75 1.62
CA ALA A 69 8.22 6.82 2.48
C ALA A 69 8.62 5.37 2.16
N GLY A 70 8.75 5.04 0.87
CA GLY A 70 9.25 3.77 0.40
C GLY A 70 10.64 3.41 0.89
N ILE A 71 11.57 4.37 0.97
CA ILE A 71 12.90 4.13 1.54
C ILE A 71 12.82 3.78 3.02
N THR A 72 12.03 4.51 3.80
CA THR A 72 11.86 4.23 5.24
C THR A 72 11.24 2.86 5.46
N TYR A 73 10.20 2.53 4.74
CA TYR A 73 9.51 1.26 4.77
C TYR A 73 10.44 0.09 4.39
N ASN A 74 11.23 0.24 3.33
CA ASN A 74 12.20 -0.76 2.92
C ASN A 74 13.36 -0.93 3.91
N ASN A 75 13.81 0.14 4.56
CA ASN A 75 14.85 0.05 5.58
C ASN A 75 14.41 -0.83 6.76
N VAL A 76 13.15 -0.70 7.20
CA VAL A 76 12.59 -1.57 8.25
C VAL A 76 12.52 -3.02 7.77
N ARG A 77 12.05 -3.27 6.56
CA ARG A 77 12.04 -4.62 5.97
C ARG A 77 13.44 -5.21 5.90
N ILE A 78 14.40 -4.49 5.34
CA ILE A 78 15.79 -4.92 5.22
C ILE A 78 16.37 -5.28 6.59
N PHE A 79 16.09 -4.46 7.60
CA PHE A 79 16.56 -4.72 8.97
C PHE A 79 16.00 -6.04 9.51
N ILE A 80 14.68 -6.24 9.40
CA ILE A 80 14.00 -7.47 9.84
C ILE A 80 14.57 -8.69 9.11
N TYR A 81 14.73 -8.63 7.80
CA TYR A 81 15.26 -9.74 7.01
C TYR A 81 16.71 -10.04 7.33
N SER A 82 17.51 -9.01 7.55
CA SER A 82 18.91 -9.20 7.96
C SER A 82 18.99 -9.95 9.29
N ILE A 83 18.11 -9.60 10.24
CA ILE A 83 18.00 -10.31 11.52
C ILE A 83 17.58 -11.77 11.29
N VAL A 84 16.50 -12.02 10.54
CA VAL A 84 15.99 -13.37 10.27
C VAL A 84 17.04 -14.23 9.57
N PHE A 85 17.73 -13.65 8.58
CA PHE A 85 18.80 -14.34 7.87
C PHE A 85 19.98 -14.71 8.81
N CYS A 86 20.44 -13.76 9.62
CA CYS A 86 21.54 -13.99 10.57
C CYS A 86 21.16 -15.01 11.65
N LEU A 87 19.92 -14.94 12.18
CA LEU A 87 19.41 -15.90 13.15
C LEU A 87 19.36 -17.31 12.55
N GLY A 88 18.87 -17.46 11.33
CA GLY A 88 18.85 -18.75 10.63
C GLY A 88 20.25 -19.34 10.45
N LEU A 89 21.25 -18.51 10.08
CA LEU A 89 22.64 -18.95 9.99
C LEU A 89 23.20 -19.36 11.36
N ALA A 90 22.89 -18.61 12.43
CA ALA A 90 23.35 -18.93 13.78
C ALA A 90 22.75 -20.24 14.28
N ILE A 91 21.46 -20.49 14.05
CA ILE A 91 20.77 -21.75 14.38
C ILE A 91 21.39 -22.92 13.62
N MET A 92 21.59 -22.78 12.29
CA MET A 92 22.23 -23.84 11.49
C MET A 92 23.66 -24.15 11.95
N LYS A 93 24.42 -23.13 12.36
CA LYS A 93 25.75 -23.30 12.94
C LYS A 93 25.68 -24.09 14.24
N LYS A 94 24.74 -23.73 15.13
CA LYS A 94 24.53 -24.41 16.43
C LYS A 94 24.13 -25.89 16.23
N MET A 95 23.31 -26.18 15.23
CA MET A 95 22.87 -27.54 14.92
C MET A 95 23.93 -28.37 14.16
N LYS A 96 25.13 -27.84 13.93
CA LYS A 96 26.19 -28.48 13.12
C LYS A 96 25.74 -28.87 11.70
N LYS A 97 24.61 -28.32 11.23
CA LYS A 97 24.01 -28.59 9.93
C LYS A 97 24.39 -27.53 8.86
N LEU A 98 25.59 -26.96 8.98
CA LEU A 98 26.07 -25.94 8.04
C LEU A 98 26.53 -26.58 6.71
N ALA A 99 25.72 -27.50 6.16
CA ALA A 99 25.95 -28.03 4.82
C ALA A 99 25.60 -26.98 3.76
N SER A 100 26.38 -26.89 2.70
CA SER A 100 26.20 -25.90 1.64
C SER A 100 24.78 -25.87 1.08
N LYS A 101 24.16 -27.05 0.92
CA LYS A 101 22.79 -27.19 0.45
C LYS A 101 21.77 -26.46 1.34
N TRP A 102 21.92 -26.54 2.66
CA TRP A 102 21.02 -25.89 3.60
C TRP A 102 21.17 -24.38 3.61
N ILE A 103 22.40 -23.89 3.47
CA ILE A 103 22.66 -22.45 3.38
C ILE A 103 22.07 -21.89 2.11
N ILE A 104 22.22 -22.59 0.97
CA ILE A 104 21.64 -22.18 -0.31
C ILE A 104 20.11 -22.19 -0.23
N THR A 105 19.53 -23.27 0.31
CA THR A 105 18.06 -23.36 0.49
C THR A 105 17.55 -22.23 1.36
N TRP A 106 18.23 -21.92 2.48
CA TRP A 106 17.86 -20.81 3.35
C TRP A 106 17.97 -19.47 2.65
N ALA A 107 19.03 -19.25 1.89
CA ALA A 107 19.21 -18.04 1.09
C ALA A 107 18.09 -17.86 0.06
N ILE A 108 17.72 -18.94 -0.65
CA ILE A 108 16.62 -18.92 -1.61
C ILE A 108 15.29 -18.62 -0.90
N LEU A 109 15.01 -19.29 0.22
CA LEU A 109 13.80 -19.04 1.01
C LEU A 109 13.71 -17.59 1.49
N CYS A 110 14.80 -17.03 2.02
CA CYS A 110 14.85 -15.61 2.41
C CYS A 110 14.63 -14.68 1.22
N THR A 111 15.18 -15.00 0.05
CA THR A 111 15.01 -14.18 -1.15
C THR A 111 13.57 -14.24 -1.67
N VAL A 112 12.99 -15.44 -1.76
CA VAL A 112 11.58 -15.61 -2.15
C VAL A 112 10.66 -14.89 -1.17
N PHE A 113 10.94 -15.02 0.14
CA PHE A 113 10.18 -14.31 1.17
C PHE A 113 10.29 -12.80 1.02
N LEU A 114 11.49 -12.25 0.75
CA LEU A 114 11.70 -10.84 0.44
C LEU A 114 10.86 -10.38 -0.76
N ILE A 115 10.88 -11.15 -1.85
CA ILE A 115 10.11 -10.84 -3.05
C ILE A 115 8.62 -10.81 -2.72
N VAL A 116 8.10 -11.88 -2.09
CA VAL A 116 6.67 -11.97 -1.72
C VAL A 116 6.26 -10.82 -0.82
N MET A 117 7.08 -10.50 0.18
CA MET A 117 6.79 -9.40 1.11
C MET A 117 6.90 -8.01 0.46
N SER A 118 7.68 -7.89 -0.61
CA SER A 118 7.70 -6.64 -1.38
C SER A 118 6.39 -6.36 -2.13
N PHE A 119 5.60 -7.40 -2.38
CA PHE A 119 4.28 -7.31 -3.02
C PHE A 119 3.09 -7.41 -2.05
N CYS A 120 3.33 -7.73 -0.78
CA CYS A 120 2.27 -7.91 0.22
C CYS A 120 2.43 -6.90 1.35
N GLU A 121 1.36 -6.19 1.67
CA GLU A 121 1.30 -5.22 2.78
C GLU A 121 1.12 -5.92 4.15
N ILE A 122 1.80 -7.07 4.35
CA ILE A 122 1.63 -7.89 5.57
C ILE A 122 2.06 -7.12 6.83
N GLU A 123 2.97 -6.15 6.70
CA GLU A 123 3.40 -5.32 7.82
C GLU A 123 2.27 -4.52 8.45
N ASN A 124 1.24 -4.17 7.70
CA ASN A 124 0.07 -3.49 8.24
C ASN A 124 -0.59 -4.26 9.40
N ALA A 125 -0.46 -5.60 9.41
CA ALA A 125 -0.93 -6.42 10.52
C ALA A 125 -0.15 -6.18 11.82
N TYR A 126 1.11 -5.76 11.75
CA TYR A 126 2.03 -5.71 12.89
C TYR A 126 2.52 -4.31 13.24
N VAL A 127 2.52 -3.37 12.29
CA VAL A 127 2.99 -2.00 12.50
C VAL A 127 1.82 -1.13 12.91
N SER A 128 1.98 -0.38 14.01
CA SER A 128 1.03 0.62 14.48
C SER A 128 1.76 1.90 14.86
N PHE A 129 1.08 3.02 14.77
CA PHE A 129 1.63 4.35 14.99
C PHE A 129 0.88 5.05 16.13
N SER A 130 1.52 6.00 16.79
CA SER A 130 0.90 6.75 17.88
C SER A 130 -0.16 7.74 17.39
N THR A 131 -0.05 8.22 16.15
CA THR A 131 -1.01 9.16 15.53
C THR A 131 -1.38 8.71 14.11
N ALA A 132 -2.53 9.18 13.62
CA ALA A 132 -2.96 8.96 12.24
C ALA A 132 -1.96 9.58 11.25
N ASP A 133 -1.48 10.79 11.50
CA ASP A 133 -0.49 11.48 10.66
C ASP A 133 0.79 10.66 10.48
N GLN A 134 1.25 9.96 11.52
CA GLN A 134 2.42 9.09 11.40
C GLN A 134 2.14 7.88 10.50
N ALA A 135 0.93 7.32 10.55
CA ALA A 135 0.51 6.26 9.66
C ALA A 135 0.45 6.76 8.22
N GLU A 136 -0.18 7.90 7.96
CA GLU A 136 -0.25 8.54 6.64
C GLU A 136 1.12 8.83 6.07
N LYS A 137 2.01 9.42 6.88
CA LYS A 137 3.39 9.73 6.50
C LYS A 137 4.18 8.48 6.14
N TYR A 138 4.01 7.41 6.92
CA TYR A 138 4.67 6.14 6.66
C TYR A 138 4.27 5.55 5.31
N TYR A 139 2.99 5.66 4.95
CA TYR A 139 2.46 5.20 3.66
C TYR A 139 2.59 6.24 2.53
N GLY A 140 3.09 7.44 2.84
CA GLY A 140 3.40 8.48 1.86
C GLY A 140 2.18 9.15 1.24
N ILE A 141 1.00 9.03 1.85
CA ILE A 141 -0.26 9.64 1.37
C ILE A 141 -0.38 11.12 1.72
N GLU A 142 0.42 11.61 2.68
CA GLU A 142 0.41 13.00 3.15
C GLU A 142 0.65 14.04 2.04
N LYS A 143 1.54 13.73 1.07
CA LYS A 143 2.01 14.73 0.10
C LYS A 143 1.00 15.11 -0.99
N ASN A 144 0.10 14.20 -1.32
CA ASN A 144 -0.86 14.36 -2.41
C ASN A 144 -2.29 14.33 -1.89
N LYS A 145 -2.46 14.62 -0.60
CA LYS A 145 -3.75 14.59 0.07
C LYS A 145 -4.68 15.66 -0.50
N ILE A 146 -5.89 15.25 -0.85
CA ILE A 146 -6.98 16.11 -1.27
C ILE A 146 -7.84 16.47 -0.07
N ASP A 147 -8.26 15.43 0.69
CA ASP A 147 -9.21 15.59 1.79
C ASP A 147 -9.01 14.52 2.87
N GLU A 148 -9.53 14.80 4.05
CA GLU A 148 -9.64 13.88 5.18
C GLU A 148 -11.06 13.89 5.70
N ILE A 149 -11.67 12.73 5.79
CA ILE A 149 -13.02 12.56 6.32
C ILE A 149 -12.91 11.79 7.64
N TYR A 150 -13.21 12.49 8.72
CA TYR A 150 -13.08 11.95 10.07
C TYR A 150 -14.33 11.15 10.43
N GLY A 151 -14.14 9.86 10.71
CA GLY A 151 -15.11 9.00 11.40
C GLY A 151 -14.89 9.02 12.92
N GLU A 152 -15.46 8.05 13.62
CA GLU A 152 -15.28 7.88 15.07
C GLU A 152 -13.93 7.19 15.39
N ASP A 153 -13.63 6.10 14.68
CA ASP A 153 -12.47 5.23 14.91
C ASP A 153 -11.56 5.14 13.69
N SER A 154 -11.91 5.80 12.59
CA SER A 154 -11.07 5.85 11.40
C SER A 154 -11.17 7.18 10.66
N ILE A 155 -10.25 7.38 9.73
CA ILE A 155 -10.16 8.57 8.88
C ILE A 155 -9.99 8.06 7.46
N GLU A 156 -10.90 8.46 6.56
CA GLU A 156 -10.68 8.26 5.14
C GLU A 156 -9.81 9.39 4.58
N VAL A 157 -8.70 9.03 3.96
CA VAL A 157 -7.78 9.96 3.32
C VAL A 157 -7.92 9.82 1.82
N LEU A 158 -8.33 10.89 1.15
CA LEU A 158 -8.38 10.98 -0.31
C LEU A 158 -7.11 11.65 -0.82
N TYR A 159 -6.49 11.03 -1.83
CA TYR A 159 -5.23 11.52 -2.37
C TYR A 159 -5.13 11.30 -3.89
N LEU A 160 -4.26 12.08 -4.52
CA LEU A 160 -3.96 11.94 -5.95
C LEU A 160 -2.71 11.10 -6.15
N GLU A 161 -2.81 10.14 -7.05
CA GLU A 161 -1.68 9.37 -7.55
C GLU A 161 -1.80 9.26 -9.07
N ASP A 162 -0.74 9.65 -9.78
CA ASP A 162 -0.74 9.70 -11.24
C ASP A 162 -1.97 10.43 -11.84
N ARG A 163 -2.40 11.51 -11.17
CA ARG A 163 -3.62 12.27 -11.48
C ARG A 163 -4.91 11.46 -11.42
N GLN A 164 -4.95 10.39 -10.65
CA GLN A 164 -6.17 9.68 -10.28
C GLN A 164 -6.43 9.84 -8.79
N MET A 165 -7.70 9.95 -8.42
CA MET A 165 -8.10 10.00 -7.02
C MET A 165 -8.17 8.59 -6.46
N TYR A 166 -7.51 8.40 -5.34
CA TYR A 166 -7.53 7.17 -4.55
C TYR A 166 -7.97 7.46 -3.13
N SER A 167 -8.38 6.43 -2.45
CA SER A 167 -8.75 6.47 -1.05
C SER A 167 -7.94 5.45 -0.25
N LYS A 168 -7.58 5.84 0.96
CA LYS A 168 -6.99 4.95 1.97
C LYS A 168 -7.67 5.26 3.30
N ILE A 169 -7.95 4.25 4.09
CA ILE A 169 -8.53 4.46 5.42
C ILE A 169 -7.47 4.17 6.47
N VAL A 170 -7.31 5.10 7.40
CA VAL A 170 -6.44 4.95 8.57
C VAL A 170 -7.35 4.76 9.78
N TYR A 171 -7.16 3.69 10.54
CA TYR A 171 -8.03 3.34 11.65
C TYR A 171 -7.27 3.16 12.96
N LYS A 172 -7.96 3.39 14.06
CA LYS A 172 -7.44 3.23 15.41
C LYS A 172 -7.65 1.81 15.89
N GLY A 173 -6.58 1.00 15.88
CA GLY A 173 -6.56 -0.33 16.47
C GLY A 173 -6.16 -0.32 17.94
N GLU A 174 -6.14 -1.47 18.59
CA GLU A 174 -5.78 -1.62 20.02
C GLU A 174 -4.39 -1.06 20.38
N LYS A 175 -3.43 -1.14 19.45
CA LYS A 175 -2.03 -0.73 19.67
C LYS A 175 -1.67 0.61 19.05
N GLY A 176 -2.63 1.32 18.50
CA GLY A 176 -2.43 2.61 17.81
C GLY A 176 -3.00 2.62 16.40
N TRP A 177 -2.64 3.64 15.64
CA TRP A 177 -3.14 3.88 14.31
C TRP A 177 -2.51 2.97 13.27
N LYS A 178 -3.31 2.52 12.30
CA LYS A 178 -2.90 1.65 11.19
C LYS A 178 -3.54 2.11 9.90
N CYS A 179 -2.88 1.86 8.78
CA CYS A 179 -3.51 1.96 7.46
C CYS A 179 -4.20 0.66 7.08
N THR A 180 -5.34 0.75 6.45
CA THR A 180 -6.03 -0.42 5.88
C THR A 180 -5.23 -1.02 4.72
N THR A 181 -5.30 -2.33 4.62
CA THR A 181 -4.96 -3.07 3.40
C THR A 181 -6.13 -2.98 2.40
N ASN A 182 -5.89 -3.34 1.15
CA ASN A 182 -6.98 -3.35 0.15
C ASN A 182 -8.11 -4.33 0.50
N SER A 183 -7.80 -5.39 1.25
CA SER A 183 -8.80 -6.37 1.73
C SER A 183 -9.64 -5.88 2.92
N GLU A 184 -9.22 -4.79 3.56
CA GLU A 184 -9.93 -4.20 4.71
C GLU A 184 -10.84 -3.03 4.30
N ILE A 185 -10.85 -2.67 3.00
CA ILE A 185 -11.78 -1.71 2.43
C ILE A 185 -12.76 -2.46 1.52
N LYS A 186 -14.05 -2.31 1.78
CA LYS A 186 -15.10 -2.86 0.95
C LYS A 186 -15.81 -1.75 0.20
N TYR A 187 -15.86 -1.87 -1.12
CA TYR A 187 -16.69 -1.01 -1.95
C TYR A 187 -18.12 -1.54 -1.90
N LEU A 188 -19.02 -0.75 -1.34
CA LEU A 188 -20.43 -1.10 -1.22
C LEU A 188 -21.24 -0.61 -2.41
N TYR A 189 -20.81 0.50 -3.00
CA TYR A 189 -21.40 1.09 -4.18
C TYR A 189 -20.32 1.79 -4.98
N ASN A 190 -20.30 1.55 -6.27
CA ASN A 190 -19.38 2.23 -7.18
C ASN A 190 -20.08 2.39 -8.54
N ARG A 191 -20.55 3.59 -8.82
CA ARG A 191 -21.19 3.92 -10.07
C ARG A 191 -20.51 5.12 -10.70
N ALA A 192 -20.10 4.98 -11.94
CA ALA A 192 -19.65 6.06 -12.78
C ALA A 192 -20.69 6.32 -13.87
N ASP A 193 -21.20 7.53 -13.96
CA ASP A 193 -22.04 7.95 -15.09
C ASP A 193 -21.17 8.67 -16.11
N PHE A 194 -20.66 7.91 -17.08
CA PHE A 194 -19.79 8.43 -18.14
C PHE A 194 -20.44 9.50 -19.04
N LYS A 195 -21.78 9.65 -18.99
CA LYS A 195 -22.46 10.71 -19.75
C LYS A 195 -22.43 12.06 -19.04
N LYS A 196 -22.29 12.04 -17.70
CA LYS A 196 -22.28 13.23 -16.85
C LYS A 196 -20.94 13.46 -16.15
N ASP A 197 -19.93 12.62 -16.41
CA ASP A 197 -18.63 12.61 -15.75
C ASP A 197 -18.71 12.66 -14.21
N ASN A 198 -19.77 12.04 -13.67
CA ASN A 198 -20.00 11.94 -12.24
C ASN A 198 -19.72 10.50 -11.76
N SER A 199 -19.12 10.38 -10.60
CA SER A 199 -18.96 9.08 -9.94
C SER A 199 -19.35 9.15 -8.48
N ILE A 200 -20.01 8.09 -8.00
CA ILE A 200 -20.40 7.94 -6.61
C ILE A 200 -19.77 6.65 -6.10
N VAL A 201 -19.04 6.76 -5.00
CA VAL A 201 -18.39 5.62 -4.37
C VAL A 201 -18.73 5.61 -2.88
N VAL A 202 -19.23 4.48 -2.39
CA VAL A 202 -19.41 4.23 -0.96
C VAL A 202 -18.48 3.11 -0.53
N ARG A 203 -17.70 3.37 0.51
CA ARG A 203 -16.69 2.49 1.05
C ARG A 203 -16.95 2.17 2.52
N GLU A 204 -16.66 0.95 2.89
CA GLU A 204 -16.72 0.46 4.27
C GLU A 204 -15.30 0.10 4.73
N CYS A 205 -14.88 0.64 5.86
CA CYS A 205 -13.76 0.10 6.60
C CYS A 205 -14.22 -1.17 7.31
N ILE A 206 -13.82 -2.35 6.84
CA ILE A 206 -14.28 -3.63 7.41
C ILE A 206 -13.88 -3.75 8.88
N VAL A 207 -12.77 -3.13 9.29
CA VAL A 207 -12.24 -3.23 10.66
C VAL A 207 -13.09 -2.46 11.67
N THR A 208 -13.53 -1.24 11.30
CA THR A 208 -14.30 -0.36 12.19
C THR A 208 -15.80 -0.38 11.91
N GLY A 209 -16.21 -0.90 10.75
CA GLY A 209 -17.59 -0.86 10.26
C GLY A 209 -18.00 0.53 9.75
N GLU A 210 -17.09 1.49 9.69
CA GLU A 210 -17.38 2.87 9.30
C GLU A 210 -17.55 3.02 7.80
N LEU A 211 -18.53 3.85 7.41
CA LEU A 211 -18.94 4.07 6.03
C LEU A 211 -18.58 5.49 5.58
N TYR A 212 -18.01 5.58 4.39
CA TYR A 212 -17.62 6.82 3.75
C TYR A 212 -18.21 6.91 2.37
N VAL A 213 -18.66 8.12 2.00
CA VAL A 213 -19.21 8.40 0.68
C VAL A 213 -18.40 9.50 0.00
N SER A 214 -18.12 9.30 -1.29
CA SER A 214 -17.51 10.31 -2.15
C SER A 214 -18.32 10.45 -3.43
N VAL A 215 -18.66 11.68 -3.78
CA VAL A 215 -19.27 12.04 -5.04
C VAL A 215 -18.29 12.94 -5.78
N VAL A 216 -17.86 12.52 -6.98
CA VAL A 216 -16.93 13.28 -7.82
C VAL A 216 -17.65 13.74 -9.06
N CYS A 217 -17.53 15.03 -9.37
CA CYS A 217 -18.15 15.66 -10.52
C CYS A 217 -17.11 16.44 -11.31
N GLU A 218 -17.30 16.57 -12.62
CA GLU A 218 -16.53 17.52 -13.43
C GLU A 218 -16.84 18.94 -12.99
N LYS A 219 -15.81 19.75 -12.81
CA LYS A 219 -15.98 21.16 -12.46
C LYS A 219 -16.52 21.93 -13.66
N ASN A 220 -17.66 22.57 -13.46
CA ASN A 220 -18.23 23.48 -14.42
C ASN A 220 -18.13 24.92 -13.86
N ASP A 221 -17.45 25.82 -14.57
CA ASP A 221 -17.18 27.19 -14.12
C ASP A 221 -18.44 28.02 -13.77
N ASN A 222 -19.59 27.59 -14.25
CA ASN A 222 -20.85 28.32 -14.09
C ASN A 222 -21.79 27.71 -13.03
N LYS A 223 -21.42 26.60 -12.36
CA LYS A 223 -22.35 25.88 -11.48
C LYS A 223 -21.67 25.17 -10.33
N ASP A 224 -22.02 25.57 -9.13
CA ASP A 224 -21.77 24.76 -7.94
C ASP A 224 -22.85 23.69 -7.79
N PHE A 225 -22.46 22.43 -7.64
CA PHE A 225 -23.40 21.34 -7.40
C PHE A 225 -23.97 21.44 -5.98
N GLN A 226 -25.28 21.29 -5.87
CA GLN A 226 -25.94 21.11 -4.59
C GLN A 226 -26.00 19.62 -4.27
N ILE A 227 -25.42 19.23 -3.14
CA ILE A 227 -25.44 17.85 -2.66
C ILE A 227 -26.11 17.77 -1.29
N SER A 228 -26.96 16.79 -1.12
CA SER A 228 -27.55 16.38 0.14
C SER A 228 -27.89 14.89 0.09
N ASP A 229 -28.26 14.31 1.21
CA ASP A 229 -28.68 12.92 1.28
C ASP A 229 -29.79 12.70 2.34
N THR A 230 -30.30 11.49 2.41
CA THR A 230 -31.34 11.11 3.37
C THR A 230 -30.83 10.99 4.81
N GLN A 231 -29.54 11.05 5.04
CA GLN A 231 -28.90 10.96 6.36
C GLN A 231 -28.45 12.32 6.91
N ASN A 232 -28.64 13.42 6.16
CA ASN A 232 -28.13 14.74 6.46
C ASN A 232 -26.60 14.75 6.66
N THR A 233 -25.90 13.97 5.84
CA THR A 233 -24.45 13.91 5.87
C THR A 233 -23.83 15.27 5.61
N ILE A 234 -22.83 15.64 6.43
CA ILE A 234 -22.05 16.85 6.19
C ILE A 234 -21.00 16.51 5.14
N PHE A 235 -21.19 17.08 3.94
CA PHE A 235 -20.24 16.90 2.85
C PHE A 235 -19.17 17.99 2.87
N THR A 236 -17.88 17.59 2.82
CA THR A 236 -16.77 18.49 2.54
C THR A 236 -16.59 18.61 1.03
N LYS A 237 -16.41 19.85 0.54
CA LYS A 237 -16.15 20.12 -0.88
C LYS A 237 -14.65 20.34 -1.10
N LYS A 238 -14.06 19.64 -2.08
CA LYS A 238 -12.67 19.83 -2.51
C LYS A 238 -12.56 19.87 -4.01
N GLU A 239 -11.72 20.78 -4.50
CA GLU A 239 -11.39 20.90 -5.92
C GLU A 239 -10.00 20.32 -6.19
N PHE A 240 -9.86 19.60 -7.28
CA PHE A 240 -8.59 19.02 -7.69
C PHE A 240 -8.53 18.83 -9.21
N VAL A 241 -7.34 18.59 -9.74
CA VAL A 241 -7.13 18.34 -11.17
C VAL A 241 -6.69 16.89 -11.34
N ASN A 242 -7.45 16.14 -12.11
CA ASN A 242 -7.13 14.77 -12.50
C ASN A 242 -6.73 14.65 -13.98
N LYS A 243 -6.71 13.43 -14.52
CA LYS A 243 -6.42 13.18 -15.96
C LYS A 243 -7.50 13.73 -16.88
N ASN A 244 -8.73 13.83 -16.41
CA ASN A 244 -9.88 14.26 -17.20
C ASN A 244 -10.13 15.77 -17.11
N GLY A 245 -9.39 16.49 -16.26
CA GLY A 245 -9.53 17.93 -16.07
C GLY A 245 -9.79 18.33 -14.61
N GLU A 246 -10.40 19.51 -14.43
CA GLU A 246 -10.76 20.00 -13.11
C GLU A 246 -11.99 19.26 -12.59
N GLN A 247 -11.91 18.78 -11.36
CA GLN A 247 -12.94 17.99 -10.69
C GLN A 247 -13.29 18.60 -9.33
N ILE A 248 -14.50 18.32 -8.88
CA ILE A 248 -14.96 18.62 -7.52
C ILE A 248 -15.36 17.31 -6.87
N SER A 249 -14.87 17.07 -5.65
CA SER A 249 -15.36 15.98 -4.81
C SER A 249 -16.16 16.51 -3.63
N TYR A 250 -17.21 15.80 -3.30
CA TYR A 250 -18.01 15.96 -2.09
C TYR A 250 -17.88 14.70 -1.27
N ASN A 251 -17.32 14.80 -0.07
CA ASN A 251 -16.92 13.66 0.73
C ASN A 251 -17.59 13.73 2.09
N GLY A 252 -18.09 12.60 2.59
CA GLY A 252 -18.81 12.56 3.86
C GLY A 252 -18.68 11.24 4.60
N TYR A 253 -18.89 11.31 5.91
CA TYR A 253 -18.97 10.17 6.82
C TYR A 253 -20.43 9.81 7.07
N LEU A 254 -20.81 8.54 6.84
CA LEU A 254 -22.20 8.08 6.97
C LEU A 254 -22.51 7.42 8.31
N GLY A 255 -21.49 7.09 9.11
CA GLY A 255 -21.66 6.32 10.35
C GLY A 255 -21.24 4.86 10.21
N LYS A 256 -21.67 4.00 11.12
CA LYS A 256 -21.33 2.57 11.17
C LYS A 256 -22.44 1.65 10.66
N GLU A 257 -23.65 2.16 10.54
CA GLU A 257 -24.78 1.37 10.08
C GLU A 257 -25.17 1.75 8.64
N LYS A 258 -25.42 0.75 7.82
CA LYS A 258 -25.93 0.98 6.45
C LYS A 258 -27.33 1.55 6.51
N PRO A 259 -27.53 2.79 6.04
CA PRO A 259 -28.86 3.39 6.05
C PRO A 259 -29.82 2.60 5.15
N LYS A 260 -31.01 2.35 5.66
CA LYS A 260 -32.09 1.78 4.86
C LYS A 260 -32.58 2.86 3.86
N ASN A 261 -32.69 2.49 2.57
CA ASN A 261 -33.15 3.39 1.51
C ASN A 261 -32.28 4.67 1.43
N TYR A 262 -30.96 4.48 1.36
CA TYR A 262 -30.05 5.60 1.24
C TYR A 262 -30.13 6.23 -0.14
N VAL A 263 -30.36 7.55 -0.15
CA VAL A 263 -30.51 8.34 -1.38
C VAL A 263 -29.62 9.58 -1.29
N ILE A 264 -28.90 9.83 -2.36
CA ILE A 264 -28.13 11.06 -2.58
C ILE A 264 -28.91 11.93 -3.57
N TYR A 265 -29.05 13.21 -3.26
CA TYR A 265 -29.59 14.24 -4.14
C TYR A 265 -28.45 15.08 -4.69
N LEU A 266 -28.26 15.02 -6.01
CA LEU A 266 -27.24 15.81 -6.72
C LEU A 266 -27.94 16.74 -7.69
N ASP A 267 -27.93 18.05 -7.43
CA ASP A 267 -28.68 19.07 -8.22
C ASP A 267 -30.17 18.77 -8.37
N GLY A 268 -30.77 18.16 -7.35
CA GLY A 268 -32.19 17.75 -7.37
C GLY A 268 -32.43 16.41 -8.07
N GLU A 269 -31.42 15.79 -8.65
CA GLU A 269 -31.50 14.42 -9.17
C GLU A 269 -31.39 13.42 -8.00
N GLU A 270 -32.32 12.50 -7.92
CA GLU A 270 -32.39 11.46 -6.90
C GLU A 270 -31.60 10.23 -7.35
N ILE A 271 -30.61 9.82 -6.55
CA ILE A 271 -29.77 8.66 -6.81
C ILE A 271 -29.89 7.70 -5.64
N SER A 272 -30.67 6.65 -5.83
CA SER A 272 -30.86 5.58 -4.84
C SER A 272 -29.63 4.66 -4.82
N ILE A 273 -29.13 4.37 -3.64
CA ILE A 273 -27.99 3.45 -3.43
C ILE A 273 -28.53 2.08 -3.06
N ASP A 274 -28.38 1.11 -3.95
CA ASP A 274 -28.67 -0.29 -3.65
C ASP A 274 -27.42 -0.97 -3.10
N TRP A 275 -27.48 -1.36 -1.83
CA TRP A 275 -26.38 -2.05 -1.15
C TRP A 275 -26.10 -3.47 -1.67
N ASN A 276 -26.99 -4.02 -2.49
CA ASN A 276 -26.88 -5.34 -3.09
C ASN A 276 -26.26 -5.30 -4.50
N GLU A 277 -26.26 -4.14 -5.14
CA GLU A 277 -25.60 -3.93 -6.43
C GLU A 277 -24.14 -3.58 -6.23
N SER A 278 -23.34 -4.58 -5.93
CA SER A 278 -21.90 -4.47 -6.10
C SER A 278 -21.53 -4.77 -7.56
N ASP A 279 -21.79 -3.86 -8.47
CA ASP A 279 -21.09 -3.84 -9.75
C ASP A 279 -19.63 -3.51 -9.47
N ILE A 280 -18.86 -4.57 -9.15
CA ILE A 280 -17.41 -4.51 -9.03
C ILE A 280 -16.89 -4.33 -10.46
N MET A 281 -16.86 -3.11 -10.97
CA MET A 281 -15.89 -2.77 -12.00
C MET A 281 -14.54 -2.60 -11.31
N ILE A 282 -13.76 -3.67 -11.35
CA ILE A 282 -12.32 -3.61 -11.09
C ILE A 282 -11.72 -2.76 -12.22
N VAL A 283 -11.31 -1.54 -11.88
CA VAL A 283 -10.48 -0.68 -12.75
C VAL A 283 -9.02 -0.99 -12.49
#